data_1014a305f9b7c3c96d006c03cedf6330
#
_entry.id   1014a305f9b7c3c96d006c03cedf6330
#
_cell.length_a   1.000
_cell.length_b   1.000
_cell.length_c   1.000
_cell.angle_alpha   90.00
_cell.angle_beta   90.00
_cell.angle_gamma   90.00
#
_symmetry.space_group_name_H-M   'P 1'
#
loop_
_entity.id
_entity.type
_entity.pdbx_description
1 polymer ?
#
loop_
_entity_poly.entity_id
_entity_poly.type
_entity_poly.pdbx_seq_one_letter_code
_entity_poly.pdbx_strand_id
1 'polypeptide(L)'
;MRSLIAVGCLVAAAAAASVVADAGGTAPAIDPAALLRQYQPVLLFHPDEDWAPERPEAFLSRARVERQIARGTWAAAPGPLPTTTSGCAFTPCYRLNLPCALRAGDACYERVAESTDWEHPVVYGRVVQVPSGTAPPAGFAEPPRYLVRYWLFYEFDDWRTPRKRLWQTHEGDWESISIGISATGTPQFAAYSQHCSGTVRAWSGVTKRARTHPVSYVALGSHANHFTNTTPSTKFSECLRKYLDRPGVAKATRLVQLAQDRVVDRTGTAHALGPTGVAGVTPLALVQLAAPLPSWARFPGRWSEGQLLWVGSAPRTLTSLSQGAGPATPNWNATSISSLWHVQSS
;
A
#
# COMPACT_ATOMS: atom_id res chain seq x y z
N MET A 1 47.79 9.03 -79.51
CA MET A 1 47.75 7.58 -79.72
C MET A 1 48.46 6.90 -78.54
N ARG A 2 47.82 6.49 -77.51
CA ARG A 2 48.31 5.53 -76.51
C ARG A 2 47.09 5.03 -75.78
N SER A 3 46.75 3.77 -76.02
CA SER A 3 45.69 3.03 -75.28
C SER A 3 46.14 2.72 -73.87
N LEU A 4 45.30 2.98 -72.90
CA LEU A 4 45.45 2.54 -71.55
C LEU A 4 44.38 1.47 -71.27
N ILE A 5 44.87 0.24 -70.99
CA ILE A 5 44.08 -0.91 -70.58
C ILE A 5 43.87 -0.80 -69.08
N ALA A 6 42.62 -0.70 -68.62
CA ALA A 6 42.28 -0.76 -67.23
C ALA A 6 42.00 -2.21 -66.82
N VAL A 7 42.79 -2.72 -65.87
CA VAL A 7 42.62 -4.03 -65.25
C VAL A 7 41.70 -3.85 -64.02
N GLY A 8 40.54 -4.38 -64.13
CA GLY A 8 39.59 -4.39 -62.97
C GLY A 8 39.90 -5.57 -62.05
N CYS A 9 40.26 -5.25 -60.78
CA CYS A 9 40.30 -6.23 -59.70
C CYS A 9 38.93 -6.41 -59.10
N LEU A 10 38.30 -7.56 -59.28
CA LEU A 10 37.14 -7.98 -58.49
C LEU A 10 37.62 -8.45 -57.13
N VAL A 11 37.24 -7.71 -56.08
CA VAL A 11 37.37 -8.17 -54.70
C VAL A 11 36.06 -8.84 -54.32
N ALA A 12 36.06 -10.16 -54.17
CA ALA A 12 34.95 -10.92 -53.61
C ALA A 12 34.94 -10.75 -52.09
N ALA A 13 33.98 -10.02 -51.56
CA ALA A 13 33.73 -9.93 -50.13
C ALA A 13 32.93 -11.16 -49.69
N ALA A 14 33.58 -12.08 -48.98
CA ALA A 14 32.94 -13.17 -48.29
C ALA A 14 32.26 -12.60 -47.01
N ALA A 15 30.93 -12.50 -47.00
CA ALA A 15 30.16 -12.20 -45.80
C ALA A 15 30.16 -13.42 -44.89
N ALA A 16 30.94 -13.38 -43.84
CA ALA A 16 30.85 -14.34 -42.74
C ALA A 16 29.60 -14.01 -41.92
N ALA A 17 28.51 -14.78 -42.08
CA ALA A 17 27.37 -14.74 -41.21
C ALA A 17 27.78 -15.32 -39.85
N SER A 18 28.02 -14.46 -38.87
CA SER A 18 28.19 -14.86 -37.49
C SER A 18 26.80 -15.29 -36.95
N VAL A 19 26.59 -16.58 -36.87
CA VAL A 19 25.47 -17.16 -36.09
C VAL A 19 25.78 -16.84 -34.63
N VAL A 20 25.15 -15.79 -34.11
CA VAL A 20 25.07 -15.57 -32.68
C VAL A 20 24.17 -16.67 -32.15
N ALA A 21 24.75 -17.72 -31.60
CA ALA A 21 24.04 -18.69 -30.81
C ALA A 21 23.45 -17.95 -29.61
N ASP A 22 22.14 -17.77 -29.63
CA ASP A 22 21.39 -17.27 -28.50
C ASP A 22 21.54 -18.31 -27.38
N ALA A 23 22.49 -18.09 -26.49
CA ALA A 23 22.66 -18.87 -25.28
C ALA A 23 21.46 -18.54 -24.39
N GLY A 24 20.35 -19.21 -24.66
CA GLY A 24 19.14 -19.19 -23.82
C GLY A 24 19.44 -19.75 -22.43
N GLY A 25 20.29 -19.07 -21.70
CA GLY A 25 20.47 -19.27 -20.28
C GLY A 25 19.16 -18.89 -19.60
N THR A 26 18.39 -19.87 -19.13
CA THR A 26 17.28 -19.63 -18.23
C THR A 26 17.82 -18.80 -17.07
N ALA A 27 17.35 -17.56 -16.96
CA ALA A 27 17.68 -16.72 -15.80
C ALA A 27 17.40 -17.54 -14.53
N PRO A 28 18.31 -17.54 -13.54
CA PRO A 28 18.16 -18.34 -12.34
C PRO A 28 16.80 -18.05 -11.71
N ALA A 29 16.08 -19.11 -11.36
CA ALA A 29 14.78 -19.00 -10.72
C ALA A 29 14.94 -18.17 -9.45
N ILE A 30 14.21 -17.05 -9.37
CA ILE A 30 14.23 -16.17 -8.19
C ILE A 30 13.55 -16.92 -7.04
N ASP A 31 14.22 -16.98 -5.88
CA ASP A 31 13.59 -17.41 -4.62
C ASP A 31 12.76 -16.25 -4.04
N PRO A 32 11.41 -16.31 -4.07
CA PRO A 32 10.56 -15.26 -3.54
C PRO A 32 10.79 -15.02 -2.04
N ALA A 33 11.04 -16.08 -1.27
CA ALA A 33 11.26 -15.96 0.17
C ALA A 33 12.59 -15.26 0.48
N ALA A 34 13.63 -15.51 -0.31
CA ALA A 34 14.90 -14.81 -0.18
C ALA A 34 14.76 -13.32 -0.49
N LEU A 35 14.05 -12.96 -1.58
CA LEU A 35 13.79 -11.56 -1.91
C LEU A 35 12.98 -10.84 -0.82
N LEU A 36 11.97 -11.50 -0.28
CA LEU A 36 11.17 -10.94 0.81
C LEU A 36 12.01 -10.69 2.06
N ARG A 37 12.87 -11.61 2.44
CA ARG A 37 13.80 -11.39 3.57
C ARG A 37 14.81 -10.29 3.29
N GLN A 38 15.37 -10.26 2.08
CA GLN A 38 16.41 -9.30 1.68
C GLN A 38 15.92 -7.85 1.72
N TYR A 39 14.68 -7.60 1.31
CA TYR A 39 14.13 -6.25 1.20
C TYR A 39 13.04 -5.94 2.23
N GLN A 40 12.87 -6.76 3.25
CA GLN A 40 11.91 -6.49 4.33
C GLN A 40 12.15 -5.09 4.91
N PRO A 41 11.11 -4.23 5.01
CA PRO A 41 11.30 -2.85 5.44
C PRO A 41 11.63 -2.73 6.93
N VAL A 42 12.27 -1.62 7.27
CA VAL A 42 12.35 -1.10 8.63
C VAL A 42 11.31 0.03 8.74
N LEU A 43 10.46 -0.07 9.74
CA LEU A 43 9.38 0.88 10.03
C LEU A 43 9.76 1.72 11.24
N LEU A 44 9.67 3.03 11.13
CA LEU A 44 9.95 3.97 12.21
C LEU A 44 8.68 4.75 12.53
N PHE A 45 8.28 4.72 13.79
CA PHE A 45 7.01 5.28 14.26
C PHE A 45 7.20 6.51 15.15
N HIS A 46 6.16 7.34 15.19
CA HIS A 46 6.05 8.45 16.14
C HIS A 46 5.92 7.91 17.59
N PRO A 47 6.42 8.63 18.61
CA PRO A 47 6.28 8.17 20.01
C PRO A 47 4.83 8.05 20.50
N ASP A 48 3.92 8.83 19.92
CA ASP A 48 2.50 8.82 20.26
C ASP A 48 1.68 7.87 19.36
N GLU A 49 2.31 6.91 18.64
CA GLU A 49 1.60 5.93 17.83
C GLU A 49 1.10 4.79 18.71
N ASP A 50 -0.21 4.60 18.68
CA ASP A 50 -0.88 3.59 19.51
C ASP A 50 -1.02 2.24 18.77
N TRP A 51 -0.90 2.23 17.43
CA TRP A 51 -1.22 1.07 16.59
C TRP A 51 0.01 0.44 15.97
N ALA A 52 0.31 -0.81 16.34
CA ALA A 52 1.31 -1.63 15.66
C ALA A 52 0.70 -2.38 14.46
N PRO A 53 1.49 -2.73 13.44
CA PRO A 53 1.01 -3.61 12.38
C PRO A 53 0.80 -5.03 12.92
N GLU A 54 -0.38 -5.58 12.74
CA GLU A 54 -0.79 -6.82 13.38
C GLU A 54 -1.43 -7.85 12.41
N ARG A 55 -1.90 -8.95 12.98
CA ARG A 55 -2.59 -10.00 12.22
C ARG A 55 -4.05 -9.63 11.99
N PRO A 56 -4.56 -9.66 10.73
CA PRO A 56 -5.96 -9.42 10.44
C PRO A 56 -6.91 -10.36 11.19
N GLU A 57 -6.43 -11.53 11.61
CA GLU A 57 -7.19 -12.51 12.39
C GLU A 57 -7.58 -11.96 13.77
N ALA A 58 -6.74 -11.13 14.39
CA ALA A 58 -7.05 -10.48 15.66
C ALA A 58 -8.24 -9.52 15.50
N PHE A 59 -8.22 -8.68 14.49
CA PHE A 59 -9.33 -7.80 14.10
C PHE A 59 -10.61 -8.62 13.80
N LEU A 60 -10.49 -9.66 12.97
CA LEU A 60 -11.63 -10.50 12.57
C LEU A 60 -12.29 -11.24 13.72
N SER A 61 -11.55 -11.57 14.77
CA SER A 61 -12.11 -12.22 15.96
C SER A 61 -13.09 -11.32 16.73
N ARG A 62 -12.97 -10.01 16.55
CA ARG A 62 -13.81 -8.97 17.20
C ARG A 62 -14.81 -8.34 16.24
N ALA A 63 -14.51 -8.28 14.97
CA ALA A 63 -15.34 -7.65 13.97
C ALA A 63 -16.58 -8.50 13.61
N ARG A 64 -17.68 -7.85 13.35
CA ARG A 64 -18.88 -8.46 12.79
C ARG A 64 -18.84 -8.38 11.27
N VAL A 65 -19.22 -9.47 10.61
CA VAL A 65 -19.49 -9.45 9.18
C VAL A 65 -20.92 -8.96 8.98
N GLU A 66 -21.07 -7.94 8.15
CA GLU A 66 -22.38 -7.41 7.76
C GLU A 66 -22.55 -7.51 6.25
N ARG A 67 -23.79 -7.82 5.82
CA ARG A 67 -24.19 -7.87 4.41
C ARG A 67 -25.14 -6.73 4.10
N GLN A 68 -24.98 -6.11 2.95
CA GLN A 68 -25.92 -5.10 2.49
C GLN A 68 -27.21 -5.76 1.97
N ILE A 69 -28.33 -5.50 2.64
CA ILE A 69 -29.66 -6.04 2.34
C ILE A 69 -30.53 -5.08 1.54
N ALA A 70 -30.28 -3.77 1.67
CA ALA A 70 -30.81 -2.70 0.82
C ALA A 70 -29.75 -1.61 0.72
N ARG A 71 -29.88 -0.68 -0.22
CA ARG A 71 -28.90 0.39 -0.40
C ARG A 71 -28.69 1.18 0.90
N GLY A 72 -27.48 1.08 1.47
CA GLY A 72 -27.12 1.71 2.74
C GLY A 72 -27.68 1.02 3.99
N THR A 73 -28.38 -0.11 3.86
CA THR A 73 -28.90 -0.89 4.98
C THR A 73 -28.11 -2.19 5.12
N TRP A 74 -27.60 -2.42 6.31
CA TRP A 74 -26.72 -3.53 6.64
C TRP A 74 -27.34 -4.43 7.70
N ALA A 75 -27.13 -5.72 7.56
CA ALA A 75 -27.57 -6.72 8.54
C ALA A 75 -26.41 -7.68 8.84
N ALA A 76 -26.36 -8.17 10.06
CA ALA A 76 -25.39 -9.18 10.45
C ALA A 76 -25.46 -10.38 9.50
N ALA A 77 -24.28 -10.87 9.08
CA ALA A 77 -24.14 -12.05 8.24
C ALA A 77 -23.35 -13.11 9.03
N PRO A 78 -24.01 -13.87 9.91
CA PRO A 78 -23.33 -14.88 10.72
C PRO A 78 -22.81 -16.01 9.83
N GLY A 79 -21.69 -16.60 10.24
CA GLY A 79 -21.05 -17.71 9.51
C GLY A 79 -19.59 -17.43 9.16
N PRO A 80 -18.98 -18.27 8.30
CA PRO A 80 -17.61 -18.10 7.89
C PRO A 80 -17.44 -16.81 7.08
N LEU A 81 -16.23 -16.24 7.13
CA LEU A 81 -15.88 -15.04 6.36
C LEU A 81 -16.12 -15.27 4.86
N PRO A 82 -16.97 -14.44 4.20
CA PRO A 82 -17.22 -14.57 2.77
C PRO A 82 -15.93 -14.41 1.94
N THR A 83 -15.77 -15.22 0.91
CA THR A 83 -14.63 -15.15 -0.01
C THR A 83 -15.05 -14.85 -1.45
N THR A 84 -16.34 -14.67 -1.69
CA THR A 84 -16.93 -14.33 -2.99
C THR A 84 -18.09 -13.35 -2.81
N THR A 85 -18.47 -12.67 -3.89
CA THR A 85 -19.66 -11.80 -3.96
C THR A 85 -20.86 -12.51 -4.59
N SER A 86 -20.83 -13.83 -4.67
CA SER A 86 -21.96 -14.62 -5.24
C SER A 86 -23.26 -14.32 -4.48
N GLY A 87 -24.32 -14.04 -5.22
CA GLY A 87 -25.61 -13.68 -4.66
C GLY A 87 -25.70 -12.25 -4.07
N CYS A 88 -24.72 -11.39 -4.33
CA CYS A 88 -24.77 -9.99 -3.93
C CYS A 88 -25.64 -9.16 -4.88
N ALA A 89 -26.55 -8.38 -4.33
CA ALA A 89 -27.34 -7.41 -5.09
C ALA A 89 -26.74 -6.00 -5.07
N PHE A 90 -25.79 -5.75 -4.16
CA PHE A 90 -25.21 -4.43 -3.93
C PHE A 90 -23.69 -4.48 -3.88
N THR A 91 -23.04 -3.36 -4.21
CA THR A 91 -21.60 -3.17 -4.08
C THR A 91 -21.33 -1.91 -3.23
N PRO A 92 -20.57 -2.03 -2.12
CA PRO A 92 -19.99 -3.26 -1.57
C PRO A 92 -21.07 -4.20 -1.00
N CYS A 93 -20.84 -5.51 -1.13
CA CYS A 93 -21.79 -6.52 -0.62
C CYS A 93 -21.63 -6.78 0.87
N TYR A 94 -20.39 -6.80 1.33
CA TYR A 94 -20.02 -7.10 2.71
C TYR A 94 -19.16 -5.98 3.30
N ARG A 95 -19.22 -5.85 4.60
CA ARG A 95 -18.29 -5.05 5.40
C ARG A 95 -18.00 -5.73 6.73
N LEU A 96 -16.88 -5.35 7.31
CA LEU A 96 -16.53 -5.65 8.69
C LEU A 96 -16.87 -4.44 9.54
N ASN A 97 -17.20 -4.66 10.79
CA ASN A 97 -17.58 -3.61 11.71
C ASN A 97 -17.19 -4.03 13.13
N LEU A 98 -16.30 -3.30 13.78
CA LEU A 98 -16.03 -3.48 15.20
C LEU A 98 -17.22 -2.99 16.04
N PRO A 99 -17.41 -3.51 17.27
CA PRO A 99 -18.50 -3.07 18.15
C PRO A 99 -18.22 -1.69 18.78
N CYS A 100 -17.46 -0.85 18.12
CA CYS A 100 -17.08 0.48 18.55
C CYS A 100 -17.81 1.54 17.71
N ALA A 101 -18.08 2.71 18.30
CA ALA A 101 -18.54 3.85 17.52
C ALA A 101 -17.37 4.42 16.72
N LEU A 102 -17.52 4.58 15.40
CA LEU A 102 -16.48 5.10 14.52
C LEU A 102 -16.29 6.61 14.74
N ARG A 103 -15.61 6.99 15.80
CA ARG A 103 -15.28 8.37 16.15
C ARG A 103 -13.92 8.46 16.85
N ALA A 104 -13.18 9.53 16.58
CA ALA A 104 -11.91 9.79 17.25
C ALA A 104 -12.08 9.94 18.77
N GLY A 105 -11.18 9.33 19.54
CA GLY A 105 -11.22 9.35 21.01
C GLY A 105 -12.39 8.56 21.59
N ASP A 106 -12.93 7.58 20.86
CA ASP A 106 -13.87 6.61 21.40
C ASP A 106 -13.15 5.66 22.36
N ALA A 107 -13.60 5.59 23.60
CA ALA A 107 -13.00 4.74 24.63
C ALA A 107 -12.99 3.24 24.25
N CYS A 108 -13.81 2.81 23.29
CA CYS A 108 -13.76 1.47 22.76
C CYS A 108 -12.49 1.25 21.92
N TYR A 109 -12.13 2.19 21.05
CA TYR A 109 -10.89 2.11 20.26
C TYR A 109 -9.66 2.31 21.12
N GLU A 110 -9.71 3.17 22.13
CA GLU A 110 -8.61 3.31 23.11
C GLU A 110 -8.29 1.97 23.78
N ARG A 111 -9.29 1.22 24.20
CA ARG A 111 -9.09 -0.14 24.76
C ARG A 111 -8.59 -1.15 23.73
N VAL A 112 -8.96 -1.00 22.47
CA VAL A 112 -8.42 -1.85 21.40
C VAL A 112 -6.95 -1.51 21.13
N ALA A 113 -6.59 -0.21 21.14
CA ALA A 113 -5.20 0.24 21.00
C ALA A 113 -4.30 -0.30 22.11
N GLU A 114 -4.77 -0.29 23.37
CA GLU A 114 -4.05 -0.89 24.50
C GLU A 114 -3.79 -2.40 24.32
N SER A 115 -4.57 -3.08 23.48
CA SER A 115 -4.40 -4.50 23.16
C SER A 115 -3.48 -4.76 21.96
N THR A 116 -3.02 -3.72 21.27
CA THR A 116 -2.15 -3.87 20.11
C THR A 116 -0.78 -4.43 20.50
N ASP A 117 -0.36 -5.48 19.82
CA ASP A 117 0.84 -6.23 20.17
C ASP A 117 2.09 -5.66 19.50
N TRP A 118 2.75 -4.72 20.17
CA TRP A 118 4.03 -4.18 19.76
C TRP A 118 5.21 -5.17 19.87
N GLU A 119 5.03 -6.28 20.59
CA GLU A 119 6.09 -7.29 20.77
C GLU A 119 6.10 -8.30 19.62
N HIS A 120 4.94 -8.54 18.98
CA HIS A 120 4.81 -9.50 17.89
C HIS A 120 4.21 -8.90 16.61
N PRO A 121 4.71 -7.76 16.11
CA PRO A 121 4.19 -7.10 14.92
C PRO A 121 4.41 -7.97 13.68
N VAL A 122 3.51 -7.82 12.68
CA VAL A 122 3.51 -8.66 11.48
C VAL A 122 3.49 -7.83 10.20
N VAL A 123 4.26 -8.27 9.21
CA VAL A 123 4.20 -7.78 7.83
C VAL A 123 3.93 -8.93 6.87
N TYR A 124 3.04 -8.72 5.92
CA TYR A 124 2.72 -9.70 4.89
C TYR A 124 3.50 -9.41 3.61
N GLY A 125 4.16 -10.43 3.06
CA GLY A 125 5.02 -10.27 1.89
C GLY A 125 4.60 -11.15 0.70
N ARG A 126 4.71 -10.61 -0.51
CA ARG A 126 4.52 -11.37 -1.74
C ARG A 126 5.43 -10.85 -2.85
N VAL A 127 5.98 -11.75 -3.65
CA VAL A 127 6.67 -11.40 -4.89
C VAL A 127 5.71 -11.63 -6.05
N VAL A 128 5.53 -10.61 -6.87
CA VAL A 128 4.67 -10.65 -8.05
C VAL A 128 5.52 -10.44 -9.29
N GLN A 129 5.41 -11.34 -10.26
CA GLN A 129 6.04 -11.17 -11.56
C GLN A 129 5.24 -10.15 -12.38
N VAL A 130 5.92 -9.17 -12.93
CA VAL A 130 5.31 -8.14 -13.78
C VAL A 130 5.27 -8.65 -15.22
N PRO A 131 4.11 -8.61 -15.89
CA PRO A 131 4.00 -9.01 -17.28
C PRO A 131 4.91 -8.20 -18.21
N SER A 132 5.42 -8.85 -19.25
CA SER A 132 6.13 -8.16 -20.33
C SER A 132 5.20 -7.12 -20.99
N GLY A 133 5.73 -5.95 -21.33
CA GLY A 133 4.95 -4.85 -21.90
C GLY A 133 4.26 -3.95 -20.89
N THR A 134 4.38 -4.22 -19.58
CA THR A 134 3.93 -3.28 -18.55
C THR A 134 4.74 -1.98 -18.67
N ALA A 135 4.07 -0.82 -18.65
CA ALA A 135 4.76 0.46 -18.67
C ALA A 135 5.61 0.68 -17.40
N PRO A 136 6.81 1.26 -17.49
CA PRO A 136 7.59 1.63 -16.33
C PRO A 136 6.89 2.74 -15.54
N PRO A 137 7.22 2.90 -14.24
CA PRO A 137 6.79 4.07 -13.49
C PRO A 137 7.31 5.35 -14.12
N ALA A 138 6.61 6.46 -13.90
CA ALA A 138 7.06 7.77 -14.34
C ALA A 138 8.48 8.06 -13.79
N GLY A 139 9.40 8.44 -14.69
CA GLY A 139 10.80 8.71 -14.37
C GLY A 139 11.73 7.49 -14.39
N PHE A 140 11.23 6.31 -14.78
CA PHE A 140 12.04 5.10 -14.97
C PHE A 140 12.06 4.65 -16.44
N ALA A 141 13.22 4.21 -16.92
CA ALA A 141 13.41 3.81 -18.32
C ALA A 141 12.78 2.43 -18.61
N GLU A 142 12.77 1.54 -17.62
CA GLU A 142 12.35 0.16 -17.79
C GLU A 142 11.35 -0.26 -16.71
N PRO A 143 10.38 -1.14 -17.05
CA PRO A 143 9.51 -1.73 -16.05
C PRO A 143 10.31 -2.69 -15.15
N PRO A 144 9.87 -2.88 -13.89
CA PRO A 144 10.43 -3.93 -13.08
C PRO A 144 10.04 -5.30 -13.63
N ARG A 145 10.88 -6.31 -13.45
CA ARG A 145 10.53 -7.71 -13.72
C ARG A 145 9.73 -8.33 -12.61
N TYR A 146 9.99 -7.88 -11.38
CA TYR A 146 9.28 -8.32 -10.19
C TYR A 146 8.95 -7.13 -9.29
N LEU A 147 7.83 -7.24 -8.58
CA LEU A 147 7.50 -6.39 -7.43
C LEU A 147 7.60 -7.23 -6.16
N VAL A 148 8.49 -6.85 -5.28
CA VAL A 148 8.56 -7.37 -3.91
C VAL A 148 7.67 -6.46 -3.07
N ARG A 149 6.54 -6.98 -2.60
CA ARG A 149 5.49 -6.19 -1.97
C ARG A 149 5.29 -6.60 -0.53
N TYR A 150 5.09 -5.61 0.31
CA TYR A 150 4.78 -5.77 1.73
C TYR A 150 3.49 -5.04 2.04
N TRP A 151 2.65 -5.64 2.87
CA TRP A 151 1.43 -5.03 3.39
C TRP A 151 1.45 -5.07 4.89
N LEU A 152 0.98 -3.98 5.47
CA LEU A 152 0.84 -3.73 6.89
C LEU A 152 -0.65 -3.57 7.16
N PHE A 153 -1.15 -4.25 8.16
CA PHE A 153 -2.52 -4.13 8.60
C PHE A 153 -2.55 -3.49 9.99
N TYR A 154 -3.35 -2.46 10.14
CA TYR A 154 -3.62 -1.80 11.41
C TYR A 154 -5.11 -1.87 11.68
N GLU A 155 -5.51 -2.03 12.95
CA GLU A 155 -6.93 -2.16 13.29
C GLU A 155 -7.72 -0.88 13.07
N PHE A 156 -7.07 0.26 13.26
CA PHE A 156 -7.76 1.54 13.22
C PHE A 156 -6.86 2.65 12.69
N ASP A 157 -7.37 3.45 11.76
CA ASP A 157 -6.82 4.74 11.36
C ASP A 157 -7.40 5.83 12.26
N ASP A 158 -6.56 6.50 13.04
CA ASP A 158 -6.94 7.66 13.87
C ASP A 158 -6.13 8.89 13.47
N TRP A 159 -6.16 9.19 12.18
CA TRP A 159 -5.39 10.30 11.66
C TRP A 159 -5.93 11.65 12.09
N ARG A 160 -5.06 12.48 12.70
CA ARG A 160 -5.38 13.79 13.25
C ARG A 160 -4.42 14.85 12.76
N THR A 161 -4.93 15.94 12.21
CA THR A 161 -4.04 17.08 11.91
C THR A 161 -3.58 17.78 13.18
N PRO A 162 -2.36 18.40 13.18
CA PRO A 162 -1.76 19.03 14.37
C PRO A 162 -2.62 20.08 15.06
N ARG A 163 -3.64 20.60 14.41
CA ARG A 163 -4.55 21.63 14.97
C ARG A 163 -5.95 21.09 15.26
N LYS A 164 -6.14 19.76 15.29
CA LYS A 164 -7.45 19.11 15.49
C LYS A 164 -8.54 19.66 14.57
N ARG A 165 -8.16 20.11 13.35
CA ARG A 165 -9.10 20.74 12.41
C ARG A 165 -9.67 19.77 11.40
N LEU A 166 -8.95 18.71 11.11
CA LEU A 166 -9.38 17.65 10.21
C LEU A 166 -8.93 16.31 10.81
N TRP A 167 -9.87 15.38 10.96
CA TRP A 167 -9.65 14.05 11.46
C TRP A 167 -10.26 13.08 10.48
N GLN A 168 -9.56 12.03 10.20
CA GLN A 168 -10.08 10.91 9.41
C GLN A 168 -9.91 9.66 10.24
N THR A 169 -10.97 8.88 10.35
CA THR A 169 -10.95 7.65 11.11
C THR A 169 -11.67 6.55 10.34
N HIS A 170 -11.09 5.38 10.33
CA HIS A 170 -11.72 4.15 9.85
C HIS A 170 -11.08 2.93 10.49
N GLU A 171 -11.79 1.84 10.48
CA GLU A 171 -11.30 0.54 10.90
C GLU A 171 -10.51 -0.11 9.78
N GLY A 172 -9.63 -1.07 10.15
CA GLY A 172 -9.00 -1.97 9.21
C GLY A 172 -8.12 -1.29 8.16
N ASP A 173 -7.13 -0.53 8.58
CA ASP A 173 -6.22 0.18 7.69
C ASP A 173 -5.16 -0.73 7.05
N TRP A 174 -4.97 -0.61 5.74
CA TRP A 174 -4.00 -1.35 4.96
C TRP A 174 -3.02 -0.40 4.27
N GLU A 175 -1.74 -0.55 4.61
CA GLU A 175 -0.66 0.20 4.00
C GLU A 175 0.33 -0.71 3.27
N SER A 176 1.04 -0.19 2.28
CA SER A 176 1.95 -1.00 1.47
C SER A 176 3.28 -0.35 1.16
N ILE A 177 4.31 -1.19 1.09
CA ILE A 177 5.65 -0.86 0.61
C ILE A 177 5.99 -1.84 -0.50
N SER A 178 6.45 -1.32 -1.64
CA SER A 178 6.81 -2.16 -2.79
C SER A 178 8.18 -1.79 -3.33
N ILE A 179 8.97 -2.80 -3.73
CA ILE A 179 10.28 -2.62 -4.35
C ILE A 179 10.23 -3.21 -5.76
N GLY A 180 10.56 -2.39 -6.76
CA GLY A 180 10.71 -2.83 -8.14
C GLY A 180 12.08 -3.45 -8.36
N ILE A 181 12.11 -4.69 -8.85
CA ILE A 181 13.32 -5.46 -9.15
C ILE A 181 13.42 -5.66 -10.66
N SER A 182 14.57 -5.33 -11.25
CA SER A 182 14.86 -5.51 -12.67
C SER A 182 14.97 -7.00 -13.08
N ALA A 183 15.08 -7.26 -14.36
CA ALA A 183 15.33 -8.60 -14.88
C ALA A 183 16.67 -9.19 -14.39
N THR A 184 17.64 -8.35 -14.05
CA THR A 184 18.94 -8.75 -13.50
C THR A 184 18.95 -8.94 -11.98
N GLY A 185 17.79 -8.82 -11.30
CA GLY A 185 17.68 -8.93 -9.84
C GLY A 185 18.06 -7.67 -9.07
N THR A 186 18.32 -6.54 -9.78
CA THR A 186 18.73 -5.28 -9.15
C THR A 186 17.51 -4.43 -8.77
N PRO A 187 17.44 -3.87 -7.53
CA PRO A 187 16.36 -2.97 -7.15
C PRO A 187 16.45 -1.64 -7.89
N GLN A 188 15.34 -1.22 -8.49
CA GLN A 188 15.22 0.00 -9.28
C GLN A 188 14.63 1.16 -8.47
N PHE A 189 13.60 0.87 -7.70
CA PHE A 189 12.85 1.87 -6.91
C PHE A 189 12.19 1.24 -5.70
N ALA A 190 11.76 2.10 -4.78
CA ALA A 190 10.74 1.78 -3.79
C ALA A 190 9.51 2.66 -4.00
N ALA A 191 8.34 2.12 -3.65
CA ALA A 191 7.05 2.78 -3.74
C ALA A 191 6.30 2.60 -2.42
N TYR A 192 5.91 3.71 -1.79
CA TYR A 192 5.27 3.76 -0.47
C TYR A 192 3.87 4.32 -0.60
N SER A 193 2.88 3.60 -0.04
CA SER A 193 1.50 4.07 0.01
C SER A 193 1.34 5.21 1.02
N GLN A 194 0.45 6.15 0.70
CA GLN A 194 0.15 7.32 1.50
C GLN A 194 -1.32 7.68 1.28
N HIS A 195 -2.19 7.36 2.20
CA HIS A 195 -3.64 7.58 2.04
C HIS A 195 -4.17 6.93 0.75
N CYS A 196 -4.79 7.68 -0.16
CA CYS A 196 -5.26 7.18 -1.46
C CYS A 196 -4.24 7.36 -2.60
N SER A 197 -3.00 7.67 -2.29
CA SER A 197 -1.92 7.89 -3.25
C SER A 197 -0.62 7.23 -2.79
N GLY A 198 0.52 7.70 -3.26
CA GLY A 198 1.81 7.24 -2.80
C GLY A 198 2.95 7.94 -3.53
N THR A 199 4.15 7.61 -3.11
CA THR A 199 5.37 8.20 -3.66
C THR A 199 6.31 7.09 -4.13
N VAL A 200 6.90 7.27 -5.31
CA VAL A 200 7.96 6.42 -5.85
C VAL A 200 9.29 7.15 -5.75
N ARG A 201 10.33 6.43 -5.33
CA ARG A 201 11.69 6.96 -5.25
C ARG A 201 12.69 5.97 -5.84
N ALA A 202 13.65 6.46 -6.63
CA ALA A 202 14.73 5.64 -7.14
C ALA A 202 15.49 4.97 -5.97
N TRP A 203 15.85 3.71 -6.13
CA TRP A 203 16.47 2.91 -5.06
C TRP A 203 17.72 3.54 -4.47
N SER A 204 18.53 4.22 -5.29
CA SER A 204 19.72 4.97 -4.85
C SER A 204 19.39 6.06 -3.82
N GLY A 205 18.20 6.68 -3.92
CA GLY A 205 17.73 7.72 -3.02
C GLY A 205 16.94 7.21 -1.81
N VAL A 206 16.70 5.90 -1.68
CA VAL A 206 16.01 5.31 -0.53
C VAL A 206 16.97 5.17 0.64
N THR A 207 16.59 5.65 1.81
CA THR A 207 17.30 5.36 3.07
C THR A 207 17.17 3.88 3.40
N LYS A 208 18.28 3.24 3.77
CA LYS A 208 18.33 1.79 4.04
C LYS A 208 19.06 1.50 5.35
N ARG A 209 18.61 0.46 6.08
CA ARG A 209 19.39 -0.20 7.12
C ARG A 209 19.98 -1.51 6.60
N ALA A 210 21.12 -1.92 7.11
CA ALA A 210 21.85 -3.14 6.70
C ALA A 210 21.93 -3.30 5.15
N ARG A 211 22.09 -2.19 4.41
CA ARG A 211 22.24 -2.04 2.94
C ARG A 211 20.98 -2.30 2.11
N THR A 212 20.08 -3.18 2.52
CA THR A 212 18.98 -3.65 1.66
C THR A 212 17.59 -3.37 2.23
N HIS A 213 17.46 -3.11 3.53
CA HIS A 213 16.18 -2.91 4.18
C HIS A 213 15.74 -1.46 4.06
N PRO A 214 14.74 -1.14 3.21
CA PRO A 214 14.28 0.24 3.03
C PRO A 214 13.64 0.75 4.32
N VAL A 215 13.91 2.00 4.66
CA VAL A 215 13.35 2.65 5.84
C VAL A 215 12.08 3.40 5.46
N SER A 216 10.99 3.11 6.14
CA SER A 216 9.74 3.88 6.09
C SER A 216 9.53 4.62 7.40
N TYR A 217 9.22 5.92 7.32
CA TYR A 217 8.73 6.71 8.42
C TYR A 217 7.21 6.68 8.39
N VAL A 218 6.61 5.96 9.33
CA VAL A 218 5.17 5.75 9.42
C VAL A 218 4.52 6.96 10.09
N ALA A 219 3.50 7.49 9.48
CA ALA A 219 2.80 8.66 9.99
C ALA A 219 1.84 8.30 11.11
N LEU A 220 1.83 9.15 12.14
CA LEU A 220 0.98 9.01 13.33
C LEU A 220 -0.50 8.91 12.96
N GLY A 221 -1.10 7.82 13.34
CA GLY A 221 -2.52 7.51 13.24
C GLY A 221 -3.02 7.18 11.85
N SER A 222 -2.39 7.67 10.77
CA SER A 222 -2.76 7.37 9.38
C SER A 222 -1.95 6.24 8.78
N HIS A 223 -0.88 5.85 9.42
CA HIS A 223 0.09 4.83 9.01
C HIS A 223 0.68 5.04 7.60
N ALA A 224 0.44 6.20 6.98
CA ALA A 224 1.00 6.56 5.69
C ALA A 224 2.52 6.45 5.68
N ASN A 225 3.08 5.82 4.66
CA ASN A 225 4.51 5.52 4.59
C ASN A 225 5.30 6.64 3.92
N HIS A 226 6.35 7.15 4.56
CA HIS A 226 7.17 8.24 4.06
C HIS A 226 8.65 7.88 3.94
N PHE A 227 9.34 8.51 2.96
CA PHE A 227 10.78 8.33 2.74
C PHE A 227 11.65 9.19 3.66
N THR A 228 11.09 10.11 4.39
CA THR A 228 11.83 11.06 5.24
C THR A 228 11.08 11.33 6.54
N ASN A 229 11.85 11.56 7.60
CA ASN A 229 11.33 12.02 8.90
C ASN A 229 11.13 13.54 8.90
N THR A 230 10.39 14.03 7.94
CA THR A 230 9.96 15.43 7.88
C THR A 230 8.45 15.42 7.85
N THR A 231 7.82 16.45 8.37
CA THR A 231 6.36 16.61 8.27
C THR A 231 5.99 16.82 6.79
N PRO A 232 5.83 15.75 5.98
CA PRO A 232 5.52 15.91 4.58
C PRO A 232 4.10 16.44 4.43
N SER A 233 3.93 17.40 3.53
CA SER A 233 2.59 17.71 3.03
C SER A 233 2.13 16.51 2.19
N THR A 234 1.03 15.91 2.56
CA THR A 234 0.51 14.77 1.82
C THR A 234 -0.23 15.21 0.57
N LYS A 235 -0.29 14.35 -0.43
CA LYS A 235 -1.19 14.51 -1.58
C LYS A 235 -2.65 14.23 -1.21
N PHE A 236 -3.02 14.37 0.05
CA PHE A 236 -4.37 14.17 0.54
C PHE A 236 -5.38 15.08 -0.21
N SER A 237 -4.94 16.23 -0.68
CA SER A 237 -5.73 17.09 -1.55
C SER A 237 -6.21 16.38 -2.83
N GLU A 238 -5.46 15.42 -3.37
CA GLU A 238 -5.90 14.61 -4.52
C GLU A 238 -6.97 13.60 -4.12
N CYS A 239 -6.80 12.98 -2.95
CA CYS A 239 -7.79 12.07 -2.39
C CYS A 239 -9.09 12.78 -2.12
N LEU A 240 -9.00 13.90 -1.41
CA LEU A 240 -10.16 14.70 -1.04
C LEU A 240 -10.88 15.24 -2.29
N ARG A 241 -10.14 15.66 -3.33
CA ARG A 241 -10.71 16.09 -4.60
C ARG A 241 -11.51 14.97 -5.27
N LYS A 242 -10.97 13.75 -5.34
CA LYS A 242 -11.69 12.58 -5.87
C LYS A 242 -12.98 12.28 -5.11
N TYR A 243 -13.01 12.53 -3.80
CA TYR A 243 -14.22 12.38 -2.99
C TYR A 243 -15.21 13.52 -3.22
N LEU A 244 -14.73 14.74 -3.45
CA LEU A 244 -15.53 15.95 -3.58
C LEU A 244 -16.08 16.17 -4.98
N ASP A 245 -15.41 15.63 -6.00
CA ASP A 245 -15.89 15.67 -7.40
C ASP A 245 -17.05 14.69 -7.66
N ARG A 246 -17.51 13.97 -6.62
CA ARG A 246 -18.69 13.09 -6.75
C ARG A 246 -19.98 13.92 -6.79
N PRO A 247 -20.96 13.55 -7.65
CA PRO A 247 -22.24 14.23 -7.71
C PRO A 247 -22.93 14.26 -6.32
N GLY A 248 -23.35 15.43 -5.86
CA GLY A 248 -24.01 15.63 -4.56
C GLY A 248 -23.11 16.17 -3.43
N VAL A 249 -21.79 16.27 -3.64
CA VAL A 249 -20.84 16.74 -2.62
C VAL A 249 -20.50 18.24 -2.74
N ALA A 250 -21.10 18.97 -3.72
CA ALA A 250 -20.78 20.36 -4.06
C ALA A 250 -20.85 21.40 -2.90
N LYS A 251 -21.42 21.07 -1.74
CA LYS A 251 -21.45 21.93 -0.55
C LYS A 251 -20.17 21.86 0.30
N ALA A 252 -19.23 20.99 -0.05
CA ALA A 252 -18.01 20.76 0.72
C ALA A 252 -16.83 21.63 0.28
N THR A 253 -17.00 22.60 -0.64
CA THR A 253 -15.91 23.45 -1.19
C THR A 253 -15.12 24.16 -0.10
N ARG A 254 -15.77 24.56 0.99
CA ARG A 254 -15.10 25.18 2.15
C ARG A 254 -14.24 24.18 2.94
N LEU A 255 -14.60 22.90 2.90
CA LEU A 255 -13.86 21.81 3.52
C LEU A 255 -12.61 21.45 2.71
N VAL A 256 -12.70 21.54 1.37
CA VAL A 256 -11.54 21.35 0.47
C VAL A 256 -10.48 22.40 0.76
N GLN A 257 -10.87 23.67 0.89
CA GLN A 257 -9.94 24.76 1.20
C GLN A 257 -9.28 24.57 2.58
N LEU A 258 -10.03 24.13 3.58
CA LEU A 258 -9.49 23.85 4.92
C LEU A 258 -8.56 22.63 4.93
N ALA A 259 -8.81 21.63 4.07
CA ALA A 259 -7.98 20.45 3.92
C ALA A 259 -6.76 20.70 3.01
N GLN A 260 -6.86 21.60 2.03
CA GLN A 260 -5.73 22.00 1.19
C GLN A 260 -4.67 22.76 1.97
N ASP A 261 -5.09 23.49 2.99
CA ASP A 261 -4.19 24.46 3.63
C ASP A 261 -3.14 23.84 4.55
N ARG A 262 -3.24 22.62 5.03
CA ARG A 262 -2.21 21.99 5.90
C ARG A 262 -2.52 20.55 6.32
N VAL A 263 -2.58 19.65 5.42
CA VAL A 263 -2.56 18.23 5.76
C VAL A 263 -1.11 17.79 5.92
N VAL A 264 -0.71 17.54 7.15
CA VAL A 264 0.66 17.20 7.49
C VAL A 264 0.65 15.90 8.27
N ASP A 265 1.33 14.89 7.75
CA ASP A 265 1.62 13.68 8.48
C ASP A 265 2.74 13.93 9.49
N ARG A 266 2.56 13.46 10.70
CA ARG A 266 3.58 13.53 11.75
C ARG A 266 4.32 12.20 11.75
N THR A 267 5.60 12.24 11.47
CA THR A 267 6.47 11.06 11.53
C THR A 267 7.40 11.12 12.74
N GLY A 268 7.98 10.00 13.13
CA GLY A 268 8.91 9.92 14.25
C GLY A 268 9.86 8.74 14.13
N THR A 269 10.63 8.49 15.19
CA THR A 269 11.64 7.43 15.23
C THR A 269 11.74 6.77 16.61
N ALA A 270 10.71 6.92 17.45
CA ALA A 270 10.74 6.40 18.81
C ALA A 270 10.61 4.87 18.86
N HIS A 271 9.74 4.32 18.01
CA HIS A 271 9.58 2.87 17.89
C HIS A 271 10.12 2.43 16.53
N ALA A 272 10.91 1.37 16.52
CA ALA A 272 11.52 0.83 15.30
C ALA A 272 11.22 -0.67 15.18
N LEU A 273 10.49 -1.04 14.13
CA LEU A 273 10.22 -2.44 13.78
C LEU A 273 11.02 -2.83 12.54
N GLY A 274 11.47 -4.08 12.45
CA GLY A 274 12.23 -4.49 11.29
C GLY A 274 12.67 -5.94 11.29
N PRO A 275 13.48 -6.34 10.31
CA PRO A 275 13.96 -7.71 10.20
C PRO A 275 14.77 -8.15 11.43
N THR A 276 14.62 -9.41 11.81
CA THR A 276 15.47 -10.02 12.83
C THR A 276 16.95 -9.88 12.44
N GLY A 277 17.78 -9.47 13.40
CA GLY A 277 19.22 -9.27 13.21
C GLY A 277 19.62 -7.87 12.72
N VAL A 278 18.70 -6.99 12.42
CA VAL A 278 18.98 -5.57 12.23
C VAL A 278 19.07 -4.86 13.57
N ALA A 279 20.15 -4.15 13.82
CA ALA A 279 20.37 -3.48 15.09
C ALA A 279 19.34 -2.36 15.37
N GLY A 280 18.88 -2.29 16.62
CA GLY A 280 18.00 -1.24 17.10
C GLY A 280 16.57 -1.28 16.54
N VAL A 281 16.07 -2.47 16.24
CA VAL A 281 14.67 -2.70 15.88
C VAL A 281 14.07 -3.84 16.69
N THR A 282 12.79 -3.75 17.01
CA THR A 282 11.99 -4.89 17.45
C THR A 282 11.69 -5.78 16.23
N PRO A 283 11.80 -7.11 16.35
CA PRO A 283 11.54 -8.00 15.23
C PRO A 283 10.14 -7.86 14.65
N LEU A 284 10.05 -7.62 13.35
CA LEU A 284 8.82 -7.58 12.56
C LEU A 284 8.67 -8.93 11.84
N ALA A 285 7.70 -9.74 12.26
CA ALA A 285 7.52 -11.06 11.69
C ALA A 285 7.06 -10.97 10.22
N LEU A 286 7.79 -11.64 9.32
CA LEU A 286 7.45 -11.68 7.90
C LEU A 286 6.62 -12.93 7.60
N VAL A 287 5.39 -12.74 7.12
CA VAL A 287 4.50 -13.80 6.65
C VAL A 287 4.39 -13.75 5.13
N GLN A 288 4.86 -14.79 4.46
CA GLN A 288 4.74 -14.88 3.01
C GLN A 288 3.32 -15.26 2.59
N LEU A 289 2.70 -14.43 1.75
CA LEU A 289 1.41 -14.72 1.13
C LEU A 289 1.60 -15.64 -0.08
N ALA A 290 1.46 -16.94 0.14
CA ALA A 290 1.47 -17.97 -0.90
C ALA A 290 0.05 -18.41 -1.27
N ALA A 291 -0.10 -19.08 -2.41
CA ALA A 291 -1.36 -19.72 -2.77
C ALA A 291 -1.49 -21.08 -2.07
N PRO A 292 -2.70 -21.47 -1.61
CA PRO A 292 -3.92 -20.66 -1.59
C PRO A 292 -3.86 -19.54 -0.56
N LEU A 293 -4.39 -18.36 -0.91
CA LEU A 293 -4.47 -17.23 0.01
C LEU A 293 -5.40 -17.55 1.20
N PRO A 294 -5.13 -17.06 2.41
CA PRO A 294 -6.02 -17.20 3.56
C PRO A 294 -7.40 -16.56 3.27
N SER A 295 -8.42 -16.94 4.02
CA SER A 295 -9.80 -16.47 3.80
C SER A 295 -9.90 -14.95 3.88
N TRP A 296 -9.24 -14.33 4.83
CA TRP A 296 -9.23 -12.88 4.98
C TRP A 296 -8.62 -12.14 3.78
N ALA A 297 -7.58 -12.71 3.15
CA ALA A 297 -6.98 -12.12 1.96
C ALA A 297 -7.87 -12.27 0.70
N ARG A 298 -8.94 -13.07 0.78
CA ARG A 298 -9.95 -13.23 -0.26
C ARG A 298 -11.29 -12.58 0.10
N PHE A 299 -11.37 -11.86 1.23
CA PHE A 299 -12.59 -11.17 1.64
C PHE A 299 -12.94 -10.07 0.62
N PRO A 300 -14.11 -10.15 -0.04
CA PRO A 300 -14.47 -9.24 -1.12
C PRO A 300 -15.16 -7.97 -0.62
N GLY A 301 -15.20 -7.76 0.69
CA GLY A 301 -15.89 -6.65 1.33
C GLY A 301 -14.99 -5.49 1.72
N ARG A 302 -15.51 -4.66 2.62
CA ARG A 302 -14.82 -3.53 3.22
C ARG A 302 -14.41 -3.85 4.65
N TRP A 303 -13.26 -3.35 5.06
CA TRP A 303 -12.68 -3.57 6.40
C TRP A 303 -13.19 -2.57 7.44
N SER A 304 -14.19 -1.78 7.12
CA SER A 304 -14.84 -0.83 8.02
C SER A 304 -16.31 -0.64 7.68
N GLU A 305 -17.08 -0.22 8.66
CA GLU A 305 -18.46 0.24 8.44
C GLU A 305 -18.52 1.54 7.60
N GLY A 306 -17.43 2.30 7.56
CA GLY A 306 -17.32 3.55 6.81
C GLY A 306 -16.02 4.26 7.11
N GLN A 307 -15.92 5.48 6.61
CA GLN A 307 -14.84 6.41 6.90
C GLN A 307 -15.47 7.70 7.41
N LEU A 308 -15.03 8.18 8.57
CA LEU A 308 -15.49 9.44 9.12
C LEU A 308 -14.44 10.53 8.87
N LEU A 309 -14.90 11.65 8.35
CA LEU A 309 -14.13 12.87 8.24
C LEU A 309 -14.71 13.90 9.21
N TRP A 310 -13.86 14.41 10.08
CA TRP A 310 -14.22 15.36 11.11
C TRP A 310 -13.57 16.72 10.82
N VAL A 311 -14.30 17.81 11.02
CA VAL A 311 -13.80 19.17 10.81
C VAL A 311 -14.13 20.05 12.00
N GLY A 312 -13.12 20.74 12.55
CA GLY A 312 -13.27 21.71 13.63
C GLY A 312 -12.93 21.15 15.02
N SER A 313 -13.22 21.90 16.05
CA SER A 313 -12.96 21.55 17.44
C SER A 313 -13.95 20.57 18.05
N ALA A 314 -15.10 20.40 17.42
CA ALA A 314 -16.11 19.38 17.78
C ALA A 314 -16.30 18.45 16.58
N PRO A 315 -16.40 17.16 16.82
CA PRO A 315 -16.63 16.22 15.75
C PRO A 315 -17.96 16.54 15.06
N ARG A 316 -17.90 16.95 13.81
CA ARG A 316 -19.06 17.04 12.93
C ARG A 316 -18.94 15.92 11.90
N THR A 317 -19.80 14.95 12.01
CA THR A 317 -19.84 13.83 11.09
C THR A 317 -20.23 14.34 9.71
N LEU A 318 -19.32 14.25 8.74
CA LEU A 318 -19.66 14.44 7.34
C LEU A 318 -20.15 13.11 6.77
N THR A 319 -21.34 12.70 7.21
CA THR A 319 -21.98 11.44 6.81
C THR A 319 -22.13 11.31 5.29
N SER A 320 -22.16 12.42 4.56
CA SER A 320 -22.23 12.42 3.09
C SER A 320 -20.91 11.99 2.41
N LEU A 321 -19.77 12.11 3.08
CA LEU A 321 -18.47 11.61 2.58
C LEU A 321 -18.23 10.15 2.98
N SER A 322 -19.00 9.64 3.93
CA SER A 322 -18.83 8.30 4.50
C SER A 322 -19.58 7.20 3.75
N GLN A 323 -20.06 7.43 2.52
CA GLN A 323 -20.80 6.39 1.80
C GLN A 323 -19.93 5.16 1.51
N GLY A 324 -19.81 4.31 2.51
CA GLY A 324 -19.43 2.93 2.38
C GLY A 324 -17.98 2.66 2.01
N ALA A 325 -17.06 3.52 2.39
CA ALA A 325 -15.69 3.44 1.88
C ALA A 325 -14.64 3.13 2.94
N GLY A 326 -14.88 2.19 3.79
CA GLY A 326 -13.76 1.55 4.49
C GLY A 326 -12.78 0.93 3.47
N PRO A 327 -11.52 0.65 3.85
CA PRO A 327 -10.55 0.09 2.94
C PRO A 327 -11.00 -1.27 2.37
N ALA A 328 -10.72 -1.50 1.11
CA ALA A 328 -10.92 -2.80 0.48
C ALA A 328 -9.76 -3.74 0.81
N THR A 329 -10.00 -5.04 0.70
CA THR A 329 -8.91 -6.02 0.69
C THR A 329 -7.91 -5.69 -0.42
N PRO A 330 -6.59 -5.66 -0.13
CA PRO A 330 -5.59 -5.36 -1.12
C PRO A 330 -5.61 -6.32 -2.33
N ASN A 331 -5.32 -5.79 -3.52
CA ASN A 331 -5.05 -6.64 -4.67
C ASN A 331 -3.62 -7.20 -4.58
N TRP A 332 -3.48 -8.39 -4.00
CA TRP A 332 -2.19 -9.06 -3.76
C TRP A 332 -1.41 -9.37 -5.03
N ASN A 333 -2.08 -9.44 -6.18
CA ASN A 333 -1.50 -9.75 -7.49
C ASN A 333 -1.33 -8.53 -8.39
N ALA A 334 -1.62 -7.33 -7.89
CA ALA A 334 -1.50 -6.12 -8.68
C ALA A 334 -0.07 -5.91 -9.19
N THR A 335 0.06 -5.68 -10.48
CA THR A 335 1.35 -5.53 -11.19
C THR A 335 1.62 -4.12 -11.66
N SER A 336 0.60 -3.23 -11.66
CA SER A 336 0.77 -1.82 -12.01
C SER A 336 1.09 -0.99 -10.78
N ILE A 337 1.89 0.07 -10.97
CA ILE A 337 2.24 0.99 -9.89
C ILE A 337 1.05 1.86 -9.49
N SER A 338 0.19 2.21 -10.43
CA SER A 338 -1.08 2.89 -10.11
C SER A 338 -1.98 2.05 -9.22
N SER A 339 -1.88 0.73 -9.25
CA SER A 339 -2.59 -0.18 -8.35
C SER A 339 -1.89 -0.38 -7.00
N LEU A 340 -0.67 0.17 -6.81
CA LEU A 340 0.00 0.14 -5.50
C LEU A 340 -0.70 1.04 -4.47
N TRP A 341 -1.44 2.07 -4.96
CA TRP A 341 -2.12 3.05 -4.12
C TRP A 341 -3.60 2.75 -3.89
N HIS A 342 -4.15 1.73 -4.53
CA HIS A 342 -5.59 1.46 -4.50
C HIS A 342 -6.01 0.55 -3.34
N VAL A 343 -5.32 0.60 -2.22
CA VAL A 343 -5.77 -0.09 -1.01
C VAL A 343 -7.07 0.54 -0.47
N GLN A 344 -7.33 1.82 -0.81
CA GLN A 344 -8.45 2.56 -0.24
C GLN A 344 -9.50 3.05 -1.25
N SER A 345 -9.31 2.88 -2.55
CA SER A 345 -10.20 3.49 -3.53
C SER A 345 -10.86 2.50 -4.48
N SER A 346 -12.05 2.11 -4.16
CA SER A 346 -13.11 1.81 -5.18
C SER A 346 -14.46 1.62 -4.51
#